data_7df45bc71e2157d02fec8dcfb0b7a344
#
_entry.id   7df45bc71e2157d02fec8dcfb0b7a344
#
_cell.length_a   1.000
_cell.length_b   1.000
_cell.length_c   1.000
_cell.angle_alpha   90.00
_cell.angle_beta   90.00
_cell.angle_gamma   90.00
#
_symmetry.space_group_name_H-M   'P 1'
#
loop_
_entity.id
_entity.type
_entity.pdbx_description
1 polymer ?
#
loop_
_entity_poly.entity_id
_entity_poly.type
_entity_poly.pdbx_seq_one_letter_code
_entity_poly.pdbx_strand_id
1 'polypeptide(L)'
;MKIRINERLRELRIKSGYTQNQIAKILNIDRSTYSYYELGKTTPDVSALIILAKVFNISINELLADESGPSSVADSNIKSSYVRGKKNSSHIYELSPLEKELVGLFRACSEDEKAKWLSALKSCVTTKRAKRSTQSSKNP
;
A
#
# COMPACT_ATOMS: atom_id res chain seq x y z
N MET A 1 -23.73 0.73 16.03
CA MET A 1 -22.33 0.84 15.58
C MET A 1 -22.30 1.05 14.07
N LYS A 2 -22.06 2.24 13.62
CA LYS A 2 -22.04 2.54 12.19
C LYS A 2 -20.58 2.79 11.81
N ILE A 3 -19.90 1.72 11.39
CA ILE A 3 -18.53 1.82 10.90
C ILE A 3 -18.59 2.65 9.62
N ARG A 4 -18.05 3.86 9.64
CA ARG A 4 -17.98 4.75 8.46
C ARG A 4 -16.73 4.43 7.64
N ILE A 5 -16.66 3.20 7.19
CA ILE A 5 -15.50 2.72 6.43
C ILE A 5 -15.25 3.52 5.15
N ASN A 6 -16.30 4.00 4.53
CA ASN A 6 -16.26 4.82 3.34
C ASN A 6 -15.49 6.13 3.55
N GLU A 7 -15.78 6.86 4.61
CA GLU A 7 -15.07 8.10 4.95
C GLU A 7 -13.61 7.81 5.32
N ARG A 8 -13.39 6.74 6.08
CA ARG A 8 -12.05 6.30 6.48
C ARG A 8 -11.16 5.94 5.29
N LEU A 9 -11.69 5.22 4.30
CA LEU A 9 -10.97 4.88 3.07
C LEU A 9 -10.55 6.13 2.30
N ARG A 10 -11.44 7.10 2.19
CA ARG A 10 -11.14 8.38 1.53
C ARG A 10 -10.04 9.15 2.25
N GLU A 11 -10.12 9.26 3.57
CA GLU A 11 -9.10 9.94 4.39
C GLU A 11 -7.73 9.27 4.25
N LEU A 12 -7.67 7.95 4.38
CA LEU A 12 -6.43 7.19 4.26
C LEU A 12 -5.81 7.32 2.88
N ARG A 13 -6.63 7.27 1.82
CA ARG A 13 -6.16 7.47 0.46
C ARG A 13 -5.53 8.86 0.28
N ILE A 14 -6.22 9.90 0.72
CA ILE A 14 -5.72 11.28 0.62
C ILE A 14 -4.44 11.45 1.43
N LYS A 15 -4.42 10.97 2.67
CA LYS A 15 -3.24 10.96 3.55
C LYS A 15 -2.04 10.24 2.94
N SER A 16 -2.29 9.16 2.22
CA SER A 16 -1.25 8.36 1.56
C SER A 16 -0.86 8.89 0.17
N GLY A 17 -1.51 9.95 -0.31
CA GLY A 17 -1.18 10.59 -1.58
C GLY A 17 -1.59 9.79 -2.83
N TYR A 18 -2.53 8.85 -2.71
CA TYR A 18 -3.06 8.08 -3.85
C TYR A 18 -4.28 8.74 -4.48
N THR A 19 -4.39 8.61 -5.81
CA THR A 19 -5.63 8.89 -6.54
C THR A 19 -6.57 7.69 -6.46
N GLN A 20 -7.87 7.92 -6.68
CA GLN A 20 -8.85 6.82 -6.80
C GLN A 20 -8.47 5.82 -7.89
N ASN A 21 -7.94 6.31 -9.01
CA ASN A 21 -7.51 5.46 -10.12
C ASN A 21 -6.32 4.55 -9.74
N GLN A 22 -5.35 5.06 -8.99
CA GLN A 22 -4.21 4.27 -8.51
C GLN A 22 -4.66 3.16 -7.57
N ILE A 23 -5.53 3.44 -6.62
CA ILE A 23 -6.07 2.42 -5.72
C ILE A 23 -6.90 1.39 -6.48
N ALA A 24 -7.74 1.82 -7.43
CA ALA A 24 -8.54 0.92 -8.26
C ALA A 24 -7.65 -0.05 -9.05
N LYS A 25 -6.56 0.43 -9.65
CA LYS A 25 -5.57 -0.43 -10.33
C LYS A 25 -4.92 -1.44 -9.40
N ILE A 26 -4.54 -1.05 -8.19
CA ILE A 26 -3.94 -1.94 -7.18
C ILE A 26 -4.93 -3.04 -6.79
N LEU A 27 -6.20 -2.71 -6.66
CA LEU A 27 -7.28 -3.67 -6.36
C LEU A 27 -7.74 -4.47 -7.58
N ASN A 28 -7.28 -4.11 -8.80
CA ASN A 28 -7.73 -4.68 -10.07
C ASN A 28 -9.24 -4.55 -10.28
N ILE A 29 -9.78 -3.36 -10.01
CA ILE A 29 -11.18 -2.99 -10.18
C ILE A 29 -11.28 -1.68 -10.97
N ASP A 30 -12.48 -1.35 -11.44
CA ASP A 30 -12.74 -0.06 -12.07
C ASP A 30 -12.69 1.10 -11.06
N ARG A 31 -12.23 2.28 -11.52
CA ARG A 31 -12.23 3.49 -10.71
C ARG A 31 -13.61 3.81 -10.14
N SER A 32 -14.68 3.58 -10.92
CA SER A 32 -16.05 3.80 -10.49
C SER A 32 -16.44 2.92 -9.31
N THR A 33 -16.01 1.66 -9.31
CA THR A 33 -16.23 0.72 -8.20
C THR A 33 -15.54 1.23 -6.92
N TYR A 34 -14.28 1.66 -7.02
CA TYR A 34 -13.59 2.23 -5.87
C TYR A 34 -14.24 3.53 -5.37
N SER A 35 -14.69 4.39 -6.29
CA SER A 35 -15.45 5.59 -5.94
C SER A 35 -16.72 5.27 -5.15
N TYR A 36 -17.41 4.18 -5.48
CA TYR A 36 -18.60 3.73 -4.75
C TYR A 36 -18.27 3.25 -3.34
N TYR A 37 -17.08 2.69 -3.10
CA TYR A 37 -16.61 2.39 -1.75
C TYR A 37 -16.48 3.66 -0.90
N GLU A 38 -15.86 4.72 -1.44
CA GLU A 38 -15.72 6.00 -0.73
C GLU A 38 -17.05 6.75 -0.54
N LEU A 39 -18.02 6.54 -1.43
CA LEU A 39 -19.36 7.12 -1.32
C LEU A 39 -20.30 6.30 -0.41
N GLY A 40 -19.88 5.13 0.03
CA GLY A 40 -20.71 4.24 0.83
C GLY A 40 -21.86 3.58 0.07
N LYS A 41 -21.83 3.61 -1.27
CA LYS A 41 -22.82 2.94 -2.12
C LYS A 41 -22.62 1.43 -2.17
N THR A 42 -21.38 0.99 -2.08
CA THR A 42 -20.99 -0.41 -2.01
C THR A 42 -19.90 -0.58 -0.94
N THR A 43 -19.81 -1.78 -0.40
CA THR A 43 -18.80 -2.11 0.63
C THR A 43 -17.72 -2.99 0.00
N PRO A 44 -16.42 -2.71 0.26
CA PRO A 44 -15.36 -3.61 -0.15
C PRO A 44 -15.53 -4.98 0.49
N ASP A 45 -15.15 -6.03 -0.22
CA ASP A 45 -15.06 -7.36 0.36
C ASP A 45 -13.84 -7.49 1.30
N VAL A 46 -13.75 -8.59 2.02
CA VAL A 46 -12.67 -8.84 2.99
C VAL A 46 -11.30 -8.82 2.31
N SER A 47 -11.20 -9.36 1.10
CA SER A 47 -9.94 -9.40 0.34
C SER A 47 -9.47 -7.98 -0.01
N ALA A 48 -10.38 -7.14 -0.49
CA ALA A 48 -10.10 -5.73 -0.78
C ALA A 48 -9.69 -4.96 0.48
N LEU A 49 -10.35 -5.20 1.62
CA LEU A 49 -10.00 -4.56 2.89
C LEU A 49 -8.59 -4.94 3.37
N ILE A 50 -8.20 -6.21 3.23
CA ILE A 50 -6.85 -6.67 3.58
C ILE A 50 -5.80 -5.98 2.69
N ILE A 51 -6.05 -5.90 1.39
CA ILE A 51 -5.14 -5.22 0.45
C ILE A 51 -5.05 -3.72 0.79
N LEU A 52 -6.17 -3.06 1.03
CA LEU A 52 -6.21 -1.64 1.39
C LEU A 52 -5.45 -1.35 2.70
N ALA A 53 -5.60 -2.20 3.72
CA ALA A 53 -4.85 -2.08 4.96
C ALA A 53 -3.32 -2.16 4.71
N LYS A 54 -2.88 -3.08 3.86
CA LYS A 54 -1.48 -3.22 3.46
C LYS A 54 -0.99 -1.99 2.68
N VAL A 55 -1.76 -1.51 1.71
CA VAL A 55 -1.41 -0.34 0.88
C VAL A 55 -1.28 0.92 1.73
N PHE A 56 -2.20 1.12 2.66
CA PHE A 56 -2.16 2.26 3.60
C PHE A 56 -1.18 2.06 4.76
N ASN A 57 -0.57 0.88 4.86
CA ASN A 57 0.37 0.52 5.93
C ASN A 57 -0.22 0.66 7.34
N ILE A 58 -1.42 0.16 7.51
CA ILE A 58 -2.15 0.10 8.78
C ILE A 58 -2.65 -1.32 9.04
N SER A 59 -3.03 -1.61 10.28
CA SER A 59 -3.66 -2.89 10.60
C SER A 59 -5.12 -2.92 10.13
N ILE A 60 -5.66 -4.11 9.90
CA ILE A 60 -7.08 -4.27 9.54
C ILE A 60 -7.98 -3.76 10.68
N ASN A 61 -7.58 -3.96 11.92
CA ASN A 61 -8.30 -3.46 13.08
C ASN A 61 -8.35 -1.93 13.10
N GLU A 62 -7.26 -1.28 12.74
CA GLU A 62 -7.18 0.17 12.64
C GLU A 62 -8.02 0.72 11.47
N LEU A 63 -8.07 -0.03 10.35
CA LEU A 63 -8.95 0.31 9.23
C LEU A 63 -10.43 0.25 9.62
N LEU A 64 -10.81 -0.72 10.46
CA LEU A 64 -12.19 -0.98 10.88
C LEU A 64 -12.56 -0.31 12.20
N ALA A 65 -11.61 0.32 12.91
CA ALA A 65 -11.87 0.98 14.18
C ALA A 65 -12.85 2.13 14.01
N ASP A 66 -13.85 2.16 14.88
CA ASP A 66 -14.74 3.30 15.03
C ASP A 66 -14.06 4.35 15.92
N GLU A 67 -13.99 5.60 15.48
CA GLU A 67 -13.36 6.69 16.26
C GLU A 67 -14.10 7.04 17.56
N SER A 68 -15.20 6.35 17.86
CA SER A 68 -16.09 6.65 18.98
C SER A 68 -15.82 5.86 20.25
N GLY A 69 -14.72 5.12 20.36
CA GLY A 69 -14.46 4.30 21.54
C GLY A 69 -13.07 4.49 22.13
N PRO A 70 -12.92 4.59 23.47
CA PRO A 70 -11.61 4.56 24.09
C PRO A 70 -10.95 3.21 23.83
N SER A 71 -9.76 3.24 23.27
CA SER A 71 -8.90 2.08 23.10
C SER A 71 -8.54 1.49 24.47
N SER A 72 -9.41 0.68 25.02
CA SER A 72 -9.10 -0.14 26.20
C SER A 72 -9.60 -1.56 25.98
N VAL A 73 -8.86 -2.31 25.20
CA VAL A 73 -8.73 -3.73 25.45
C VAL A 73 -7.25 -4.03 25.50
N ALA A 74 -6.73 -3.90 26.73
CA ALA A 74 -5.54 -4.62 27.09
C ALA A 74 -5.91 -6.10 27.04
N ASP A 75 -5.52 -6.78 25.99
CA ASP A 75 -5.35 -8.22 26.08
C ASP A 75 -3.95 -8.58 25.56
N SER A 76 -3.20 -9.01 26.54
CA SER A 76 -1.84 -9.43 26.54
C SER A 76 -1.66 -10.70 25.70
N ASN A 77 -0.56 -10.74 24.96
CA ASN A 77 0.08 -11.90 24.34
C ASN A 77 -0.21 -12.19 22.86
N ILE A 78 -0.22 -11.17 22.02
CA ILE A 78 0.34 -11.38 20.69
C ILE A 78 1.49 -10.38 20.56
N LYS A 79 2.71 -10.89 20.62
CA LYS A 79 3.91 -10.16 20.20
C LYS A 79 3.84 -9.93 18.69
N SER A 80 2.92 -9.10 18.27
CA SER A 80 3.02 -8.41 17.00
C SER A 80 3.90 -7.21 17.28
N SER A 81 5.17 -7.31 16.93
CA SER A 81 6.09 -6.19 16.95
C SER A 81 5.74 -5.19 15.84
N TYR A 82 4.52 -4.72 15.85
CA TYR A 82 4.21 -3.43 15.25
C TYR A 82 4.61 -2.38 16.27
N VAL A 83 5.89 -2.09 16.23
CA VAL A 83 6.45 -0.90 16.87
C VAL A 83 5.50 0.23 16.54
N ARG A 84 4.89 0.77 17.58
CA ARG A 84 4.24 2.07 17.61
C ARG A 84 5.33 3.10 17.28
N GLY A 85 5.86 2.97 16.05
CA GLY A 85 6.91 3.80 15.51
C GLY A 85 6.28 5.08 15.02
N LYS A 86 6.71 6.20 15.62
CA LYS A 86 6.85 7.52 15.02
C LYS A 86 6.06 7.67 13.71
N LYS A 87 5.22 8.70 13.63
CA LYS A 87 4.78 9.28 12.38
C LYS A 87 5.96 9.31 11.40
N ASN A 88 6.20 8.20 10.73
CA ASN A 88 6.99 8.23 9.54
C ASN A 88 6.08 8.95 8.55
N SER A 89 6.30 10.25 8.43
CA SER A 89 5.89 10.95 7.23
C SER A 89 6.52 10.15 6.10
N SER A 90 5.76 9.22 5.55
CA SER A 90 6.21 8.51 4.37
C SER A 90 6.32 9.57 3.30
N HIS A 91 7.55 9.81 2.82
CA HIS A 91 7.83 10.73 1.71
C HIS A 91 7.19 10.27 0.39
N ILE A 92 6.09 9.53 0.51
CA ILE A 92 5.32 9.04 -0.64
C ILE A 92 4.77 10.19 -1.50
N TYR A 93 4.65 11.38 -0.93
CA TYR A 93 4.26 12.59 -1.67
C TYR A 93 5.32 13.07 -2.66
N GLU A 94 6.59 12.73 -2.42
CA GLU A 94 7.72 13.10 -3.27
C GLU A 94 7.91 12.11 -4.44
N LEU A 95 7.21 10.97 -4.40
CA LEU A 95 7.28 9.97 -5.44
C LEU A 95 6.47 10.38 -6.67
N SER A 96 6.99 10.05 -7.85
CA SER A 96 6.24 10.16 -9.10
C SER A 96 4.99 9.25 -9.09
N PRO A 97 3.99 9.51 -9.96
CA PRO A 97 2.80 8.65 -10.03
C PRO A 97 3.12 7.16 -10.26
N LEU A 98 4.13 6.86 -11.07
CA LEU A 98 4.57 5.49 -11.34
C LEU A 98 5.19 4.83 -10.09
N GLU A 99 6.01 5.57 -9.37
CA GLU A 99 6.62 5.07 -8.11
C GLU A 99 5.57 4.83 -7.04
N LYS A 100 4.56 5.70 -6.93
CA LYS A 100 3.42 5.49 -6.02
C LYS A 100 2.65 4.22 -6.35
N GLU A 101 2.38 3.97 -7.64
CA GLU A 101 1.73 2.76 -8.12
C GLU A 101 2.56 1.52 -7.78
N LEU A 102 3.87 1.56 -8.03
CA LEU A 102 4.80 0.48 -7.69
C LEU A 102 4.82 0.17 -6.19
N VAL A 103 4.92 1.19 -5.35
CA VAL A 103 4.89 1.03 -3.87
C VAL A 103 3.58 0.41 -3.41
N GLY A 104 2.45 0.86 -3.95
CA GLY A 104 1.14 0.33 -3.62
C GLY A 104 1.00 -1.15 -3.99
N LEU A 105 1.38 -1.52 -5.21
CA LEU A 105 1.38 -2.91 -5.66
C LEU A 105 2.32 -3.78 -4.82
N PHE A 106 3.52 -3.31 -4.53
CA PHE A 106 4.48 -4.03 -3.69
C PHE A 106 3.95 -4.27 -2.27
N ARG A 107 3.28 -3.28 -1.67
CA ARG A 107 2.64 -3.44 -0.35
C ARG A 107 1.49 -4.45 -0.36
N ALA A 108 0.76 -4.56 -1.46
CA ALA A 108 -0.34 -5.51 -1.63
C ALA A 108 0.13 -6.97 -1.78
N CYS A 109 1.38 -7.18 -2.23
CA CYS A 109 1.94 -8.51 -2.41
C CYS A 109 2.17 -9.27 -1.09
N SER A 110 2.16 -10.62 -1.16
CA SER A 110 2.62 -11.48 -0.08
C SER A 110 4.14 -11.39 0.09
N GLU A 111 4.67 -11.85 1.22
CA GLU A 111 6.12 -11.80 1.47
C GLU A 111 6.93 -12.62 0.44
N ASP A 112 6.41 -13.78 0.00
CA ASP A 112 7.05 -14.60 -1.04
C ASP A 112 7.08 -13.88 -2.40
N GLU A 113 6.00 -13.22 -2.76
CA GLU A 113 5.92 -12.42 -3.98
C GLU A 113 6.87 -11.22 -3.93
N LYS A 114 6.96 -10.53 -2.80
CA LYS A 114 7.90 -9.43 -2.58
C LYS A 114 9.35 -9.87 -2.81
N ALA A 115 9.71 -11.05 -2.28
CA ALA A 115 11.05 -11.61 -2.47
C ALA A 115 11.36 -11.87 -3.95
N LYS A 116 10.40 -12.44 -4.69
CA LYS A 116 10.51 -12.66 -6.15
C LYS A 116 10.68 -11.35 -6.92
N TRP A 117 9.86 -10.36 -6.63
CA TRP A 117 9.94 -9.04 -7.27
C TRP A 117 11.27 -8.34 -7.01
N LEU A 118 11.76 -8.36 -5.77
CA LEU A 118 13.06 -7.80 -5.42
C LEU A 118 14.21 -8.50 -6.15
N SER A 119 14.16 -9.83 -6.25
CA SER A 119 15.15 -10.60 -7.00
C SER A 119 15.16 -10.23 -8.49
N ALA A 120 13.97 -10.12 -9.10
CA ALA A 120 13.82 -9.74 -10.50
C ALA A 120 14.36 -8.32 -10.76
N LEU A 121 14.03 -7.36 -9.90
CA LEU A 121 14.51 -5.97 -10.02
C LEU A 121 16.03 -5.89 -9.87
N LYS A 122 16.62 -6.60 -8.91
CA LYS A 122 18.07 -6.68 -8.71
C LYS A 122 18.76 -7.24 -9.96
N SER A 123 18.21 -8.30 -10.56
CA SER A 123 18.73 -8.89 -11.80
C SER A 123 18.69 -7.90 -12.97
N CYS A 124 17.61 -7.15 -13.12
CA CYS A 124 17.48 -6.12 -14.16
C CYS A 124 18.53 -5.02 -14.02
N VAL A 125 18.84 -4.58 -12.81
CA VAL A 125 19.83 -3.51 -12.55
C VAL A 125 21.24 -4.01 -12.81
N THR A 126 21.58 -5.22 -12.36
CA THR A 126 22.92 -5.81 -12.57
C THR A 126 23.20 -6.07 -14.04
N THR A 127 22.24 -6.55 -14.82
CA THR A 127 22.39 -6.77 -16.27
C THR A 127 22.64 -5.46 -17.02
N LYS A 128 22.00 -4.35 -16.62
CA LYS A 128 22.26 -3.03 -17.23
C LYS A 128 23.65 -2.48 -16.89
N ARG A 129 24.16 -2.75 -15.69
CA ARG A 129 25.53 -2.36 -15.30
C ARG A 129 26.59 -3.11 -16.11
N ALA A 130 26.43 -4.41 -16.31
CA ALA A 130 27.33 -5.23 -17.12
C ALA A 130 27.38 -4.77 -18.58
N LYS A 131 26.24 -4.40 -19.19
CA LYS A 131 26.18 -3.86 -20.56
C LYS A 131 26.85 -2.49 -20.72
N ARG A 132 26.83 -1.63 -19.69
CA ARG A 132 27.48 -0.32 -19.71
C ARG A 132 29.01 -0.42 -19.62
N SER A 133 29.53 -1.38 -18.85
CA SER A 133 30.98 -1.60 -18.72
C SER A 133 31.63 -2.18 -19.99
N THR A 134 30.87 -2.91 -20.81
CA THR A 134 31.37 -3.46 -22.07
C THR A 134 31.33 -2.47 -23.24
N GLN A 135 30.60 -1.38 -23.17
CA GLN A 135 30.58 -0.33 -24.19
C GLN A 135 31.68 0.73 -24.00
N SER A 136 32.29 0.82 -22.81
CA SER A 136 33.36 1.78 -22.55
C SER A 136 34.75 1.31 -22.97
N SER A 137 34.93 0.06 -23.40
CA SER A 137 36.23 -0.48 -23.84
C SER A 137 36.37 -0.70 -25.36
N LYS A 138 35.46 -0.13 -26.16
CA LYS A 138 35.58 -0.13 -27.63
C LYS A 138 35.57 1.31 -28.15
N ASN A 139 36.66 2.02 -27.89
CA ASN A 139 37.09 3.12 -28.75
C ASN A 139 38.61 3.11 -28.79
N PRO A 140 39.20 2.88 -29.97
CA PRO A 140 40.62 2.99 -30.13
C PRO A 140 41.07 4.45 -30.03
#